data_39f5ba113ab1aa5555fbf1b62e1f50de
#
_entry.id   39f5ba113ab1aa5555fbf1b62e1f50de
#
_cell.length_a   1.000
_cell.length_b   1.000
_cell.length_c   1.000
_cell.angle_alpha   90.00
_cell.angle_beta   90.00
_cell.angle_gamma   90.00
#
_symmetry.space_group_name_H-M   'P 1'
#
loop_
_entity.id
_entity.type
_entity.pdbx_description
1 polymer ?
#
loop_
_entity_poly.entity_id
_entity_poly.type
_entity_poly.pdbx_seq_one_letter_code
_entity_poly.pdbx_strand_id
1 'polypeptide(L)'
;MSEFLIMFREVLEGVLVVGILYTFIVKTGRDHLKRSIINGIIASFIATGIFAVVFQILYGGFEGKQAALFEGTTMLIAAFLLSTMIIWMGRNKNVAASLEKEASDIIEKDKNVSLGLFALTFFAIFREGVEVVLFMYAILIQSSGLSISGSILGSIVALMIGYAIFVQGKRVPLKQFFNVTSILLIFVCAGLVAYGVHEFEEAFYTEDKMKQMEIWNVNDKGPIFGFNIDNNGTPKPLLSDKGAIGQLFKGFFGYNGNPTSTELLSWLLTLTLVSYFWKRASNPKKT
;
A
#
# COMPACT_ATOMS: atom_id res chain seq x y z
N MET A 1 9.72 -3.73 5.83
CA MET A 1 9.56 -4.64 4.67
C MET A 1 8.26 -4.39 3.91
N SER A 2 7.16 -4.12 4.59
CA SER A 2 5.89 -3.67 3.99
C SER A 2 6.07 -2.41 3.14
N GLU A 3 6.88 -1.46 3.61
CA GLU A 3 7.21 -0.23 2.88
C GLU A 3 7.86 -0.51 1.52
N PHE A 4 8.77 -1.50 1.47
CA PHE A 4 9.37 -1.94 0.21
C PHE A 4 8.31 -2.45 -0.77
N LEU A 5 7.43 -3.34 -0.32
CA LEU A 5 6.40 -3.96 -1.17
C LEU A 5 5.42 -2.91 -1.69
N ILE A 6 4.95 -2.02 -0.82
CA ILE A 6 4.01 -0.96 -1.18
C ILE A 6 4.67 0.03 -2.15
N MET A 7 5.82 0.61 -1.76
CA MET A 7 6.53 1.56 -2.63
C MET A 7 6.90 0.96 -3.98
N PHE A 8 7.38 -0.29 -3.97
CA PHE A 8 7.68 -0.99 -5.22
C PHE A 8 6.46 -1.07 -6.12
N ARG A 9 5.32 -1.43 -5.55
CA ARG A 9 4.08 -1.64 -6.29
C ARG A 9 3.52 -0.33 -6.82
N GLU A 10 3.33 0.69 -5.98
CA GLU A 10 2.70 1.95 -6.37
C GLU A 10 3.58 2.70 -7.39
N VAL A 11 4.89 2.71 -7.18
CA VAL A 11 5.84 3.29 -8.15
C VAL A 11 5.82 2.51 -9.48
N LEU A 12 5.73 1.17 -9.43
CA LEU A 12 5.66 0.37 -10.65
C LEU A 12 4.35 0.63 -11.41
N GLU A 13 3.21 0.75 -10.73
CA GLU A 13 1.93 1.09 -11.36
C GLU A 13 2.00 2.48 -12.02
N GLY A 14 2.50 3.49 -11.30
CA GLY A 14 2.72 4.81 -11.87
C GLY A 14 3.64 4.81 -13.10
N VAL A 15 4.75 4.07 -13.05
CA VAL A 15 5.68 3.92 -14.18
C VAL A 15 5.03 3.20 -15.36
N LEU A 16 4.18 2.20 -15.12
CA LEU A 16 3.43 1.53 -16.18
C LEU A 16 2.45 2.48 -16.85
N VAL A 17 1.69 3.27 -16.08
CA VAL A 17 0.77 4.28 -16.63
C VAL A 17 1.51 5.28 -17.51
N VAL A 18 2.56 5.90 -16.97
CA VAL A 18 3.37 6.88 -17.72
C VAL A 18 3.99 6.26 -18.98
N GLY A 19 4.58 5.09 -18.84
CA GLY A 19 5.26 4.40 -19.95
C GLY A 19 4.30 4.02 -21.07
N ILE A 20 3.11 3.55 -20.76
CA ILE A 20 2.06 3.22 -21.73
C ILE A 20 1.61 4.49 -22.47
N LEU A 21 1.23 5.54 -21.72
CA LEU A 21 0.77 6.80 -22.31
C LEU A 21 1.85 7.45 -23.17
N TYR A 22 3.09 7.50 -22.68
CA TYR A 22 4.22 8.05 -23.42
C TYR A 22 4.49 7.27 -24.72
N THR A 23 4.53 5.93 -24.62
CA THR A 23 4.75 5.07 -25.79
C THR A 23 3.62 5.20 -26.81
N PHE A 24 2.38 5.31 -26.36
CA PHE A 24 1.22 5.52 -27.20
C PHE A 24 1.31 6.84 -27.99
N ILE A 25 1.67 7.96 -27.31
CA ILE A 25 1.84 9.27 -27.96
C ILE A 25 2.98 9.24 -29.00
N VAL A 26 4.09 8.58 -28.70
CA VAL A 26 5.20 8.43 -29.64
C VAL A 26 4.78 7.63 -30.86
N LYS A 27 4.10 6.49 -30.68
CA LYS A 27 3.63 5.62 -31.78
C LYS A 27 2.60 6.31 -32.67
N THR A 28 1.79 7.21 -32.14
CA THR A 28 0.79 7.97 -32.91
C THR A 28 1.37 9.22 -33.59
N GLY A 29 2.67 9.48 -33.46
CA GLY A 29 3.35 10.63 -34.07
C GLY A 29 2.96 11.99 -33.50
N ARG A 30 2.39 12.04 -32.31
CA ARG A 30 1.88 13.26 -31.65
C ARG A 30 2.83 13.80 -30.58
N ASP A 31 4.09 13.97 -30.92
CA ASP A 31 5.18 14.34 -29.99
C ASP A 31 4.94 15.63 -29.22
N HIS A 32 4.16 16.56 -29.76
CA HIS A 32 3.80 17.81 -29.10
C HIS A 32 2.96 17.59 -27.81
N LEU A 33 2.27 16.44 -27.68
CA LEU A 33 1.48 16.09 -26.51
C LEU A 33 2.30 15.50 -25.35
N LYS A 34 3.59 15.20 -25.55
CA LYS A 34 4.49 14.72 -24.47
C LYS A 34 4.56 15.71 -23.29
N ARG A 35 4.51 17.02 -23.59
CA ARG A 35 4.50 18.06 -22.54
C ARG A 35 3.30 17.95 -21.63
N SER A 36 2.12 17.55 -22.13
CA SER A 36 0.92 17.39 -21.31
C SER A 36 1.07 16.26 -20.30
N ILE A 37 1.68 15.14 -20.71
CA ILE A 37 2.01 14.02 -19.82
C ILE A 37 3.00 14.47 -18.74
N ILE A 38 4.11 15.11 -19.13
CA ILE A 38 5.14 15.57 -18.20
C ILE A 38 4.54 16.58 -17.20
N ASN A 39 3.74 17.53 -17.66
CA ASN A 39 3.09 18.50 -16.78
C ASN A 39 2.09 17.82 -15.82
N GLY A 40 1.36 16.80 -16.29
CA GLY A 40 0.48 15.97 -15.45
C GLY A 40 1.26 15.27 -14.33
N ILE A 41 2.42 14.69 -14.65
CA ILE A 41 3.31 14.05 -13.66
C ILE A 41 3.79 15.08 -12.63
N ILE A 42 4.33 16.21 -13.07
CA ILE A 42 4.84 17.26 -12.17
C ILE A 42 3.73 17.78 -11.26
N ALA A 43 2.56 18.08 -11.82
CA ALA A 43 1.42 18.55 -11.06
C ALA A 43 0.94 17.51 -10.03
N SER A 44 0.93 16.22 -10.38
CA SER A 44 0.55 15.15 -9.46
C SER A 44 1.54 15.01 -8.29
N PHE A 45 2.86 15.13 -8.53
CA PHE A 45 3.85 15.12 -7.44
C PHE A 45 3.68 16.32 -6.50
N ILE A 46 3.42 17.50 -7.04
CA ILE A 46 3.15 18.70 -6.22
C ILE A 46 1.88 18.50 -5.39
N ALA A 47 0.80 18.03 -6.01
CA ALA A 47 -0.48 17.77 -5.32
C ALA A 47 -0.33 16.69 -4.24
N THR A 48 0.40 15.61 -4.51
CA THR A 48 0.72 14.56 -3.52
C THR A 48 1.54 15.12 -2.36
N GLY A 49 2.52 15.96 -2.63
CA GLY A 49 3.29 16.64 -1.58
C GLY A 49 2.43 17.54 -0.69
N ILE A 50 1.52 18.32 -1.29
CA ILE A 50 0.55 19.12 -0.54
C ILE A 50 -0.37 18.21 0.30
N PHE A 51 -0.88 17.14 -0.27
CA PHE A 51 -1.71 16.16 0.43
C PHE A 51 -0.97 15.55 1.63
N ALA A 52 0.31 15.15 1.45
CA ALA A 52 1.14 14.61 2.52
C ALA A 52 1.35 15.61 3.66
N VAL A 53 1.61 16.90 3.34
CA VAL A 53 1.76 17.95 4.36
C VAL A 53 0.44 18.18 5.11
N VAL A 54 -0.69 18.26 4.41
CA VAL A 54 -2.02 18.41 5.05
C VAL A 54 -2.30 17.21 5.96
N PHE A 55 -2.02 16.00 5.49
CA PHE A 55 -2.21 14.79 6.28
C PHE A 55 -1.32 14.77 7.53
N GLN A 56 -0.05 15.20 7.41
CA GLN A 56 0.89 15.36 8.52
C GLN A 56 0.37 16.34 9.59
N ILE A 57 -0.18 17.46 9.18
CA ILE A 57 -0.73 18.48 10.08
C ILE A 57 -1.93 17.89 10.83
N LEU A 58 -2.82 17.18 10.13
CA LEU A 58 -3.99 16.54 10.75
C LEU A 58 -3.55 15.48 11.75
N TYR A 59 -2.60 14.61 11.39
CA TYR A 59 -2.07 13.55 12.25
C TYR A 59 -1.45 14.13 13.53
N GLY A 60 -0.63 15.18 13.43
CA GLY A 60 0.01 15.82 14.57
C GLY A 60 -0.90 16.72 15.41
N GLY A 61 -2.14 16.96 14.96
CA GLY A 61 -3.09 17.85 15.64
C GLY A 61 -4.02 17.14 16.65
N PHE A 62 -4.01 15.81 16.70
CA PHE A 62 -4.87 15.03 17.58
C PHE A 62 -4.10 14.41 18.74
N GLU A 63 -4.73 14.32 19.93
CA GLU A 63 -4.19 13.71 21.13
C GLU A 63 -5.21 12.76 21.78
N GLY A 64 -4.71 11.77 22.52
CA GLY A 64 -5.52 10.82 23.27
C GLY A 64 -6.57 10.11 22.41
N LYS A 65 -7.81 10.09 22.86
CA LYS A 65 -8.92 9.41 22.17
C LYS A 65 -9.11 9.86 20.71
N GLN A 66 -8.87 11.13 20.39
CA GLN A 66 -9.04 11.63 19.03
C GLN A 66 -7.91 11.12 18.12
N ALA A 67 -6.70 11.01 18.65
CA ALA A 67 -5.57 10.41 17.93
C ALA A 67 -5.87 8.94 17.61
N ALA A 68 -6.25 8.13 18.57
CA ALA A 68 -6.59 6.72 18.38
C ALA A 68 -7.73 6.53 17.35
N LEU A 69 -8.78 7.37 17.39
CA LEU A 69 -9.86 7.32 16.39
C LEU A 69 -9.38 7.70 14.99
N PHE A 70 -8.50 8.70 14.89
CA PHE A 70 -7.93 9.12 13.61
C PHE A 70 -7.01 8.03 13.05
N GLU A 71 -6.16 7.43 13.87
CA GLU A 71 -5.24 6.35 13.52
C GLU A 71 -6.01 5.11 13.06
N GLY A 72 -6.97 4.64 13.86
CA GLY A 72 -7.81 3.51 13.51
C GLY A 72 -8.61 3.74 12.22
N THR A 73 -9.17 4.93 12.02
CA THR A 73 -9.89 5.28 10.79
C THR A 73 -8.95 5.29 9.58
N THR A 74 -7.76 5.86 9.71
CA THR A 74 -6.74 5.88 8.65
C THR A 74 -6.33 4.48 8.24
N MET A 75 -6.09 3.58 9.20
CA MET A 75 -5.74 2.18 8.93
C MET A 75 -6.87 1.43 8.22
N LEU A 76 -8.13 1.62 8.63
CA LEU A 76 -9.27 0.99 7.97
C LEU A 76 -9.47 1.50 6.54
N ILE A 77 -9.30 2.80 6.30
CA ILE A 77 -9.35 3.38 4.95
C ILE A 77 -8.22 2.79 4.10
N ALA A 78 -6.99 2.77 4.61
CA ALA A 78 -5.84 2.17 3.90
C ALA A 78 -6.09 0.69 3.57
N ALA A 79 -6.58 -0.10 4.53
CA ALA A 79 -6.93 -1.51 4.31
C ALA A 79 -8.04 -1.68 3.26
N PHE A 80 -9.06 -0.83 3.28
CA PHE A 80 -10.13 -0.85 2.28
C PHE A 80 -9.60 -0.54 0.88
N LEU A 81 -8.80 0.51 0.71
CA LEU A 81 -8.17 0.85 -0.56
C LEU A 81 -7.28 -0.30 -1.06
N LEU A 82 -6.42 -0.83 -0.19
CA LEU A 82 -5.54 -1.94 -0.52
C LEU A 82 -6.33 -3.19 -0.95
N SER A 83 -7.40 -3.53 -0.25
CA SER A 83 -8.25 -4.68 -0.59
C SER A 83 -8.96 -4.53 -1.93
N THR A 84 -9.53 -3.35 -2.19
CA THR A 84 -10.19 -3.06 -3.47
C THR A 84 -9.22 -3.12 -4.63
N MET A 85 -8.02 -2.59 -4.46
CA MET A 85 -6.94 -2.60 -5.44
C MET A 85 -6.46 -4.04 -5.74
N ILE A 86 -6.22 -4.87 -4.71
CA ILE A 86 -5.84 -6.29 -4.86
C ILE A 86 -6.90 -7.05 -5.68
N ILE A 87 -8.18 -6.83 -5.38
CA ILE A 87 -9.30 -7.48 -6.08
C ILE A 87 -9.41 -6.97 -7.52
N TRP A 88 -9.28 -5.66 -7.73
CA TRP A 88 -9.34 -5.04 -9.06
C TRP A 88 -8.22 -5.56 -9.98
N MET A 89 -7.00 -5.66 -9.47
CA MET A 89 -5.87 -6.23 -10.23
C MET A 89 -6.09 -7.70 -10.60
N GLY A 90 -6.72 -8.47 -9.71
CA GLY A 90 -7.10 -9.85 -10.02
C GLY A 90 -8.04 -9.95 -11.23
N ARG A 91 -8.89 -8.94 -11.45
CA ARG A 91 -9.85 -8.87 -12.59
C ARG A 91 -9.20 -8.38 -13.87
N ASN A 92 -8.39 -7.33 -13.78
CA ASN A 92 -7.88 -6.61 -14.96
C ASN A 92 -6.58 -7.24 -15.49
N LYS A 93 -6.74 -8.07 -16.51
CA LYS A 93 -5.61 -8.74 -17.17
C LYS A 93 -4.89 -7.86 -18.21
N ASN A 94 -5.49 -6.73 -18.63
CA ASN A 94 -4.99 -5.87 -19.71
C ASN A 94 -5.14 -4.37 -19.37
N VAL A 95 -4.50 -3.94 -18.29
CA VAL A 95 -4.48 -2.51 -17.88
C VAL A 95 -3.92 -1.62 -19.00
N ALA A 96 -2.91 -2.10 -19.75
CA ALA A 96 -2.35 -1.38 -20.87
C ALA A 96 -3.37 -1.06 -21.96
N ALA A 97 -4.16 -2.06 -22.39
CA ALA A 97 -5.17 -1.86 -23.43
C ALA A 97 -6.30 -0.90 -22.99
N SER A 98 -6.64 -0.87 -21.71
CA SER A 98 -7.64 0.06 -21.18
C SER A 98 -7.14 1.49 -21.19
N LEU A 99 -5.88 1.73 -20.79
CA LEU A 99 -5.26 3.06 -20.81
C LEU A 99 -5.02 3.58 -22.25
N GLU A 100 -4.58 2.70 -23.15
CA GLU A 100 -4.43 3.05 -24.59
C GLU A 100 -5.79 3.45 -25.19
N LYS A 101 -6.85 2.72 -24.86
CA LYS A 101 -8.21 3.05 -25.31
C LYS A 101 -8.68 4.40 -24.77
N GLU A 102 -8.48 4.66 -23.48
CA GLU A 102 -8.87 5.92 -22.84
C GLU A 102 -8.12 7.11 -23.46
N ALA A 103 -6.82 6.96 -23.70
CA ALA A 103 -6.01 7.94 -24.40
C ALA A 103 -6.46 8.14 -25.85
N SER A 104 -6.86 7.07 -26.59
CA SER A 104 -7.41 7.16 -27.94
C SER A 104 -8.74 7.89 -27.95
N ASP A 105 -9.63 7.56 -27.03
CA ASP A 105 -10.94 8.22 -26.89
C ASP A 105 -10.80 9.74 -26.65
N ILE A 106 -9.82 10.16 -25.82
CA ILE A 106 -9.48 11.57 -25.59
C ILE A 106 -9.02 12.22 -26.89
N ILE A 107 -8.12 11.55 -27.63
CA ILE A 107 -7.55 12.07 -28.87
C ILE A 107 -8.62 12.23 -29.98
N GLU A 108 -9.62 11.36 -30.02
CA GLU A 108 -10.67 11.36 -31.04
C GLU A 108 -11.84 12.27 -30.71
N LYS A 109 -12.19 12.44 -29.42
CA LYS A 109 -13.44 13.06 -28.99
C LYS A 109 -13.27 14.44 -28.36
N ASP A 110 -12.10 14.73 -27.75
CA ASP A 110 -11.92 15.96 -27.00
C ASP A 110 -11.50 17.15 -27.88
N LYS A 111 -12.15 18.29 -27.63
CA LYS A 111 -11.76 19.58 -28.25
C LYS A 111 -10.37 20.05 -27.75
N ASN A 112 -9.98 19.67 -26.54
CA ASN A 112 -8.70 20.02 -25.92
C ASN A 112 -7.90 18.77 -25.53
N VAL A 113 -7.37 18.04 -26.50
CA VAL A 113 -6.58 16.80 -26.32
C VAL A 113 -5.45 16.97 -25.31
N SER A 114 -4.77 18.14 -25.30
CA SER A 114 -3.68 18.43 -24.39
C SER A 114 -4.15 18.43 -22.93
N LEU A 115 -5.30 19.05 -22.64
CA LEU A 115 -5.87 19.09 -21.28
C LEU A 115 -6.39 17.71 -20.86
N GLY A 116 -7.02 16.96 -21.77
CA GLY A 116 -7.50 15.61 -21.50
C GLY A 116 -6.36 14.66 -21.10
N LEU A 117 -5.26 14.67 -21.87
CA LEU A 117 -4.07 13.86 -21.53
C LEU A 117 -3.37 14.33 -20.26
N PHE A 118 -3.31 15.64 -20.01
CA PHE A 118 -2.83 16.18 -18.74
C PHE A 118 -3.67 15.64 -17.58
N ALA A 119 -5.00 15.76 -17.66
CA ALA A 119 -5.92 15.33 -16.62
C ALA A 119 -5.83 13.80 -16.38
N LEU A 120 -5.83 13.01 -17.45
CA LEU A 120 -5.68 11.55 -17.35
C LEU A 120 -4.38 11.18 -16.62
N THR A 121 -3.26 11.78 -17.01
CA THR A 121 -1.95 11.51 -16.38
C THR A 121 -1.93 12.01 -14.94
N PHE A 122 -2.44 13.22 -14.70
CA PHE A 122 -2.50 13.82 -13.36
C PHE A 122 -3.28 12.93 -12.39
N PHE A 123 -4.53 12.57 -12.72
CA PHE A 123 -5.37 11.80 -11.81
C PHE A 123 -4.85 10.38 -11.60
N ALA A 124 -4.31 9.75 -12.64
CA ALA A 124 -3.72 8.43 -12.51
C ALA A 124 -2.53 8.44 -11.54
N ILE A 125 -1.57 9.36 -11.69
CA ILE A 125 -0.38 9.43 -10.82
C ILE A 125 -0.71 9.99 -9.44
N PHE A 126 -1.61 10.97 -9.35
CA PHE A 126 -2.04 11.53 -8.07
C PHE A 126 -2.73 10.49 -7.19
N ARG A 127 -3.54 9.62 -7.80
CA ARG A 127 -4.16 8.50 -7.11
C ARG A 127 -3.10 7.59 -6.45
N GLU A 128 -2.09 7.15 -7.20
CA GLU A 128 -1.01 6.32 -6.65
C GLU A 128 -0.25 7.07 -5.54
N GLY A 129 -0.04 8.39 -5.72
CA GLY A 129 0.57 9.24 -4.70
C GLY A 129 -0.23 9.32 -3.40
N VAL A 130 -1.55 9.46 -3.48
CA VAL A 130 -2.45 9.44 -2.30
C VAL A 130 -2.40 8.08 -1.62
N GLU A 131 -2.44 6.98 -2.38
CA GLU A 131 -2.33 5.62 -1.84
C GLU A 131 -0.99 5.43 -1.10
N VAL A 132 0.13 5.86 -1.67
CA VAL A 132 1.45 5.85 -1.00
C VAL A 132 1.41 6.59 0.33
N VAL A 133 0.87 7.82 0.36
CA VAL A 133 0.80 8.61 1.60
C VAL A 133 0.00 7.88 2.66
N LEU A 134 -1.20 7.41 2.33
CA LEU A 134 -2.07 6.70 3.27
C LEU A 134 -1.44 5.41 3.81
N PHE A 135 -0.83 4.62 2.94
CA PHE A 135 -0.17 3.37 3.34
C PHE A 135 1.07 3.62 4.19
N MET A 136 1.88 4.63 3.87
CA MET A 136 3.05 4.97 4.67
C MET A 136 2.65 5.46 6.06
N TYR A 137 1.59 6.27 6.18
CA TYR A 137 1.07 6.67 7.49
C TYR A 137 0.49 5.49 8.27
N ALA A 138 -0.27 4.60 7.62
CA ALA A 138 -0.79 3.41 8.27
C ALA A 138 0.33 2.49 8.80
N ILE A 139 1.42 2.32 8.05
CA ILE A 139 2.61 1.57 8.50
C ILE A 139 3.34 2.32 9.62
N LEU A 140 3.46 3.65 9.52
CA LEU A 140 4.09 4.48 10.56
C LEU A 140 3.40 4.28 11.91
N ILE A 141 2.08 4.32 11.92
CA ILE A 141 1.26 4.08 13.11
C ILE A 141 1.49 2.64 13.62
N GLN A 142 1.34 1.65 12.76
CA GLN A 142 1.46 0.23 13.11
C GLN A 142 2.83 -0.15 13.67
N SER A 143 3.93 0.39 13.14
CA SER A 143 5.30 -0.03 13.46
C SER A 143 6.08 0.99 14.27
N SER A 144 5.48 2.12 14.64
CA SER A 144 6.13 3.25 15.32
C SER A 144 7.41 3.74 14.62
N GLY A 145 7.49 3.54 13.29
CA GLY A 145 8.61 4.00 12.48
C GLY A 145 8.52 3.54 11.02
N LEU A 146 9.18 4.26 10.12
CA LEU A 146 9.25 3.92 8.70
C LEU A 146 10.66 3.48 8.31
N SER A 147 10.75 2.41 7.55
CA SER A 147 11.99 2.00 6.89
C SER A 147 12.19 2.81 5.60
N ILE A 148 12.85 3.98 5.71
CA ILE A 148 13.17 4.82 4.57
C ILE A 148 14.00 4.05 3.53
N SER A 149 14.94 3.21 3.97
CA SER A 149 15.75 2.38 3.08
C SER A 149 14.90 1.37 2.30
N GLY A 150 13.89 0.77 2.93
CA GLY A 150 12.94 -0.12 2.26
C GLY A 150 12.13 0.61 1.19
N SER A 151 11.62 1.80 1.51
CA SER A 151 10.86 2.64 0.57
C SER A 151 11.69 3.06 -0.64
N ILE A 152 12.93 3.51 -0.42
CA ILE A 152 13.85 3.91 -1.50
C ILE A 152 14.20 2.71 -2.38
N LEU A 153 14.54 1.56 -1.77
CA LEU A 153 14.89 0.35 -2.52
C LEU A 153 13.72 -0.14 -3.37
N GLY A 154 12.49 -0.14 -2.82
CA GLY A 154 11.29 -0.49 -3.56
C GLY A 154 11.08 0.40 -4.78
N SER A 155 11.24 1.71 -4.61
CA SER A 155 11.11 2.68 -5.69
C SER A 155 12.18 2.48 -6.79
N ILE A 156 13.44 2.27 -6.41
CA ILE A 156 14.54 2.04 -7.36
C ILE A 156 14.30 0.78 -8.17
N VAL A 157 13.90 -0.32 -7.53
CA VAL A 157 13.62 -1.59 -8.22
C VAL A 157 12.44 -1.42 -9.20
N ALA A 158 11.39 -0.71 -8.81
CA ALA A 158 10.26 -0.40 -9.69
C ALA A 158 10.68 0.40 -10.94
N LEU A 159 11.48 1.45 -10.75
CA LEU A 159 12.01 2.27 -11.85
C LEU A 159 12.92 1.45 -12.78
N MET A 160 13.76 0.56 -12.24
CA MET A 160 14.61 -0.33 -13.05
C MET A 160 13.79 -1.29 -13.90
N ILE A 161 12.70 -1.85 -13.36
CA ILE A 161 11.79 -2.71 -14.10
C ILE A 161 11.07 -1.92 -15.20
N GLY A 162 10.57 -0.73 -14.88
CA GLY A 162 9.95 0.16 -15.86
C GLY A 162 10.90 0.52 -16.99
N TYR A 163 12.15 0.85 -16.68
CA TYR A 163 13.20 1.09 -17.68
C TYR A 163 13.45 -0.15 -18.57
N ALA A 164 13.52 -1.34 -17.97
CA ALA A 164 13.70 -2.59 -18.71
C ALA A 164 12.52 -2.88 -19.66
N ILE A 165 11.29 -2.54 -19.27
CA ILE A 165 10.11 -2.75 -20.12
C ILE A 165 10.05 -1.73 -21.25
N PHE A 166 10.11 -0.43 -20.94
CA PHE A 166 9.80 0.62 -21.91
C PHE A 166 11.00 1.06 -22.76
N VAL A 167 12.21 0.97 -22.23
CA VAL A 167 13.43 1.40 -22.94
C VAL A 167 14.16 0.23 -23.57
N GLN A 168 14.29 -0.90 -22.83
CA GLN A 168 14.99 -2.08 -23.35
C GLN A 168 14.06 -3.06 -24.09
N GLY A 169 12.74 -2.85 -24.07
CA GLY A 169 11.76 -3.73 -24.69
C GLY A 169 11.67 -5.14 -24.12
N LYS A 170 12.14 -5.33 -22.87
CA LYS A 170 12.13 -6.64 -22.22
C LYS A 170 10.72 -7.03 -21.80
N ARG A 171 10.37 -8.29 -22.02
CA ARG A 171 9.11 -8.88 -21.54
C ARG A 171 9.29 -9.34 -20.10
N VAL A 172 8.73 -8.60 -19.15
CA VAL A 172 8.70 -8.99 -17.74
C VAL A 172 7.36 -9.67 -17.45
N PRO A 173 7.33 -10.81 -16.74
CA PRO A 173 6.09 -11.51 -16.42
C PRO A 173 5.33 -10.81 -15.26
N LEU A 174 4.87 -9.59 -15.52
CA LEU A 174 4.19 -8.72 -14.55
C LEU A 174 3.02 -9.43 -13.84
N LYS A 175 2.29 -10.28 -14.56
CA LYS A 175 1.15 -11.01 -13.99
C LYS A 175 1.57 -11.94 -12.84
N GLN A 176 2.66 -12.68 -12.99
CA GLN A 176 3.16 -13.56 -11.92
C GLN A 176 3.62 -12.74 -10.74
N PHE A 177 4.34 -11.66 -11.01
CA PHE A 177 4.81 -10.73 -10.01
C PHE A 177 3.64 -10.15 -9.19
N PHE A 178 2.63 -9.57 -9.85
CA PHE A 178 1.47 -9.01 -9.16
C PHE A 178 0.66 -10.08 -8.40
N ASN A 179 0.61 -11.31 -8.85
CA ASN A 179 -0.03 -12.39 -8.10
C ASN A 179 0.70 -12.69 -6.78
N VAL A 180 2.04 -12.76 -6.82
CA VAL A 180 2.85 -13.04 -5.61
C VAL A 180 2.76 -11.88 -4.62
N THR A 181 2.92 -10.65 -5.10
CA THR A 181 2.81 -9.47 -4.23
C THR A 181 1.40 -9.29 -3.66
N SER A 182 0.34 -9.62 -4.43
CA SER A 182 -1.03 -9.60 -3.93
C SER A 182 -1.23 -10.52 -2.73
N ILE A 183 -0.63 -11.71 -2.73
CA ILE A 183 -0.73 -12.64 -1.58
C ILE A 183 -0.09 -12.00 -0.34
N LEU A 184 1.09 -11.40 -0.47
CA LEU A 184 1.76 -10.72 0.64
C LEU A 184 0.95 -9.51 1.13
N LEU A 185 0.38 -8.73 0.20
CA LEU A 185 -0.42 -7.56 0.53
C LEU A 185 -1.77 -7.90 1.15
N ILE A 186 -2.33 -9.10 0.92
CA ILE A 186 -3.50 -9.59 1.65
C ILE A 186 -3.20 -9.72 3.14
N PHE A 187 -2.03 -10.22 3.50
CA PHE A 187 -1.62 -10.29 4.91
C PHE A 187 -1.39 -8.90 5.50
N VAL A 188 -0.74 -7.99 4.76
CA VAL A 188 -0.58 -6.59 5.20
C VAL A 188 -1.95 -5.94 5.42
N CYS A 189 -2.91 -6.14 4.51
CA CYS A 189 -4.26 -5.64 4.63
C CYS A 189 -4.95 -6.17 5.89
N ALA A 190 -4.84 -7.47 6.17
CA ALA A 190 -5.40 -8.07 7.38
C ALA A 190 -4.76 -7.50 8.64
N GLY A 191 -3.45 -7.24 8.63
CA GLY A 191 -2.73 -6.57 9.71
C GLY A 191 -3.22 -5.16 9.95
N LEU A 192 -3.40 -4.36 8.89
CA LEU A 192 -3.93 -2.99 9.01
C LEU A 192 -5.34 -2.97 9.62
N VAL A 193 -6.21 -3.92 9.27
CA VAL A 193 -7.54 -4.03 9.89
C VAL A 193 -7.43 -4.39 11.37
N ALA A 194 -6.58 -5.35 11.72
CA ALA A 194 -6.39 -5.75 13.11
C ALA A 194 -5.89 -4.59 13.98
N TYR A 195 -4.85 -3.89 13.51
CA TYR A 195 -4.34 -2.70 14.22
C TYR A 195 -5.34 -1.54 14.22
N GLY A 196 -6.10 -1.33 13.15
CA GLY A 196 -7.18 -0.35 13.15
C GLY A 196 -8.25 -0.65 14.19
N VAL A 197 -8.58 -1.93 14.41
CA VAL A 197 -9.48 -2.35 15.50
C VAL A 197 -8.85 -2.11 16.87
N HIS A 198 -7.54 -2.38 17.03
CA HIS A 198 -6.79 -2.09 18.26
C HIS A 198 -6.89 -0.61 18.64
N GLU A 199 -6.65 0.32 17.71
CA GLU A 199 -6.77 1.75 17.96
C GLU A 199 -8.19 2.17 18.40
N PHE A 200 -9.23 1.56 17.83
CA PHE A 200 -10.59 1.77 18.30
C PHE A 200 -10.80 1.21 19.71
N GLU A 201 -10.23 0.06 20.03
CA GLU A 201 -10.30 -0.50 21.39
C GLU A 201 -9.61 0.42 22.38
N GLU A 202 -8.42 0.95 22.06
CA GLU A 202 -7.71 1.92 22.88
C GLU A 202 -8.52 3.21 23.11
N ALA A 203 -9.26 3.66 22.09
CA ALA A 203 -10.13 4.83 22.22
C ALA A 203 -11.32 4.63 23.16
N PHE A 204 -11.81 3.38 23.33
CA PHE A 204 -13.05 3.11 24.07
C PHE A 204 -12.88 2.28 25.34
N TYR A 205 -11.76 1.57 25.51
CA TYR A 205 -11.51 0.71 26.65
C TYR A 205 -10.31 1.21 27.47
N THR A 206 -10.28 0.81 28.74
CA THR A 206 -9.13 1.03 29.62
C THR A 206 -8.08 -0.04 29.39
N GLU A 207 -6.81 0.24 29.69
CA GLU A 207 -5.71 -0.72 29.57
C GLU A 207 -5.98 -2.05 30.28
N ASP A 208 -6.59 -1.99 31.49
CA ASP A 208 -6.92 -3.20 32.26
C ASP A 208 -7.92 -4.08 31.53
N LYS A 209 -8.89 -3.48 30.85
CA LYS A 209 -9.88 -4.22 30.06
C LYS A 209 -9.27 -4.82 28.81
N MET A 210 -8.39 -4.11 28.13
CA MET A 210 -7.66 -4.61 26.98
C MET A 210 -6.80 -5.81 27.35
N LYS A 211 -6.05 -5.73 28.46
CA LYS A 211 -5.25 -6.87 28.98
C LYS A 211 -6.08 -8.12 29.28
N GLN A 212 -7.33 -7.96 29.73
CA GLN A 212 -8.25 -9.09 29.94
C GLN A 212 -8.74 -9.73 28.62
N MET A 213 -8.72 -8.97 27.52
CA MET A 213 -9.13 -9.44 26.18
C MET A 213 -7.98 -10.06 25.38
N GLU A 214 -6.73 -9.94 25.85
CA GLU A 214 -5.55 -10.54 25.22
C GLU A 214 -5.67 -12.07 25.17
N ILE A 215 -5.42 -12.66 24.00
CA ILE A 215 -5.40 -14.12 23.82
C ILE A 215 -4.03 -14.67 24.22
N TRP A 216 -2.96 -13.98 23.86
CA TRP A 216 -1.59 -14.25 24.29
C TRP A 216 -0.85 -12.94 24.48
N ASN A 217 0.24 -12.99 25.25
CA ASN A 217 1.13 -11.86 25.43
C ASN A 217 2.59 -12.37 25.44
N VAL A 218 3.27 -12.17 24.31
CA VAL A 218 4.70 -12.53 24.14
C VAL A 218 5.60 -11.36 24.52
N ASN A 219 5.04 -10.14 24.59
CA ASN A 219 5.83 -8.94 24.90
C ASN A 219 6.29 -8.92 26.37
N ASP A 220 5.43 -9.38 27.30
CA ASP A 220 5.67 -9.32 28.75
C ASP A 220 6.10 -10.67 29.34
N LYS A 221 5.72 -11.77 28.73
CA LYS A 221 6.01 -13.13 29.23
C LYS A 221 7.22 -13.67 28.49
N GLY A 222 8.35 -13.75 29.18
CA GLY A 222 9.64 -14.29 28.74
C GLY A 222 9.73 -15.23 27.51
N PRO A 223 10.87 -15.75 27.15
CA PRO A 223 11.11 -16.27 25.81
C PRO A 223 10.39 -17.57 25.55
N ILE A 224 9.51 -17.56 24.54
CA ILE A 224 8.99 -18.82 23.97
C ILE A 224 10.03 -19.42 23.00
N PHE A 225 10.83 -18.58 22.31
CA PHE A 225 11.85 -19.00 21.33
C PHE A 225 13.08 -18.09 21.32
N GLY A 226 13.95 -18.18 22.35
CA GLY A 226 15.22 -17.45 22.35
C GLY A 226 15.13 -15.95 22.64
N PHE A 227 16.30 -15.32 22.86
CA PHE A 227 16.42 -13.91 23.21
C PHE A 227 17.16 -13.14 22.14
N ASN A 228 16.76 -11.92 21.89
CA ASN A 228 17.61 -10.90 21.32
C ASN A 228 18.04 -9.96 22.45
N ILE A 229 19.28 -9.52 22.42
CA ILE A 229 19.79 -8.54 23.40
C ILE A 229 19.62 -7.16 22.75
N ASP A 230 18.87 -6.27 23.38
CA ASP A 230 18.73 -4.89 22.90
C ASP A 230 20.02 -4.08 23.14
N ASN A 231 20.06 -2.84 22.59
CA ASN A 231 21.22 -1.95 22.74
C ASN A 231 21.56 -1.60 24.21
N ASN A 232 20.65 -1.89 25.14
CA ASN A 232 20.81 -1.67 26.58
C ASN A 232 21.17 -2.96 27.35
N GLY A 233 21.41 -4.08 26.63
CA GLY A 233 21.78 -5.36 27.24
C GLY A 233 20.59 -6.14 27.84
N THR A 234 19.32 -5.70 27.60
CA THR A 234 18.14 -6.39 28.12
C THR A 234 17.69 -7.49 27.15
N PRO A 235 17.45 -8.73 27.64
CA PRO A 235 16.95 -9.80 26.79
C PRO A 235 15.50 -9.56 26.40
N LYS A 236 15.23 -9.51 25.09
CA LYS A 236 13.87 -9.42 24.53
C LYS A 236 13.50 -10.69 23.79
N PRO A 237 12.26 -11.20 23.92
CA PRO A 237 11.81 -12.36 23.16
C PRO A 237 11.92 -12.09 21.65
N LEU A 238 12.43 -13.04 20.88
CA LEU A 238 12.58 -12.90 19.42
C LEU A 238 11.25 -12.62 18.71
N LEU A 239 10.14 -13.17 19.24
CA LEU A 239 8.78 -13.01 18.72
C LEU A 239 8.04 -11.80 19.31
N SER A 240 8.65 -11.03 20.24
CA SER A 240 8.03 -9.78 20.69
C SER A 240 7.93 -8.76 19.54
N ASP A 241 7.02 -7.79 19.65
CA ASP A 241 6.85 -6.73 18.63
C ASP A 241 8.12 -5.93 18.34
N LYS A 242 9.05 -5.90 19.31
CA LYS A 242 10.36 -5.26 19.19
C LYS A 242 11.49 -6.25 18.90
N GLY A 243 11.20 -7.57 18.84
CA GLY A 243 12.13 -8.61 18.49
C GLY A 243 12.36 -8.70 16.98
N ALA A 244 13.52 -9.25 16.57
CA ALA A 244 13.87 -9.31 15.14
C ALA A 244 12.88 -10.13 14.29
N ILE A 245 12.41 -11.27 14.82
CA ILE A 245 11.42 -12.14 14.14
C ILE A 245 10.02 -11.52 14.24
N GLY A 246 9.66 -10.98 15.42
CA GLY A 246 8.38 -10.32 15.61
C GLY A 246 8.18 -9.13 14.68
N GLN A 247 9.19 -8.27 14.53
CA GLN A 247 9.15 -7.15 13.57
C GLN A 247 8.99 -7.62 12.12
N LEU A 248 9.65 -8.70 11.74
CA LEU A 248 9.52 -9.27 10.40
C LEU A 248 8.11 -9.82 10.18
N PHE A 249 7.55 -10.55 11.14
CA PHE A 249 6.18 -11.05 11.06
C PHE A 249 5.14 -9.95 11.15
N LYS A 250 5.38 -8.91 11.95
CA LYS A 250 4.55 -7.71 12.00
C LYS A 250 4.47 -7.04 10.62
N GLY A 251 5.61 -6.84 9.96
CA GLY A 251 5.67 -6.20 8.66
C GLY A 251 5.05 -7.01 7.51
N PHE A 252 5.19 -8.34 7.50
CA PHE A 252 4.68 -9.17 6.40
C PHE A 252 3.28 -9.72 6.63
N PHE A 253 2.95 -10.08 7.87
CA PHE A 253 1.73 -10.84 8.19
C PHE A 253 0.78 -10.08 9.10
N GLY A 254 1.14 -8.87 9.52
CA GLY A 254 0.34 -8.12 10.49
C GLY A 254 0.30 -8.78 11.87
N TYR A 255 1.39 -9.46 12.24
CA TYR A 255 1.51 -10.11 13.55
C TYR A 255 1.48 -9.08 14.67
N ASN A 256 0.79 -9.43 15.78
CA ASN A 256 0.80 -8.69 17.03
C ASN A 256 1.24 -9.62 18.17
N GLY A 257 2.17 -9.16 19.01
CA GLY A 257 2.71 -9.93 20.14
C GLY A 257 1.74 -10.10 21.31
N ASN A 258 0.67 -9.29 21.37
CA ASN A 258 -0.36 -9.33 22.41
C ASN A 258 -1.76 -9.00 21.87
N PRO A 259 -2.27 -9.74 20.85
CA PRO A 259 -3.52 -9.41 20.20
C PRO A 259 -4.72 -9.68 21.11
N THR A 260 -5.72 -8.82 20.99
CA THR A 260 -7.04 -9.06 21.58
C THR A 260 -7.83 -10.09 20.73
N SER A 261 -8.89 -10.62 21.31
CA SER A 261 -9.78 -11.56 20.59
C SER A 261 -10.45 -10.94 19.37
N THR A 262 -10.79 -9.66 19.44
CA THR A 262 -11.39 -8.88 18.35
C THR A 262 -10.40 -8.58 17.24
N GLU A 263 -9.16 -8.26 17.57
CA GLU A 263 -8.07 -8.11 16.60
C GLU A 263 -7.84 -9.41 15.81
N LEU A 264 -7.68 -10.53 16.52
CA LEU A 264 -7.46 -11.81 15.85
C LEU A 264 -8.63 -12.21 14.95
N LEU A 265 -9.87 -12.01 15.42
CA LEU A 265 -11.06 -12.29 14.64
C LEU A 265 -11.13 -11.40 13.39
N SER A 266 -10.87 -10.10 13.52
CA SER A 266 -10.87 -9.15 12.41
C SER A 266 -9.77 -9.48 11.38
N TRP A 267 -8.59 -9.89 11.85
CA TRP A 267 -7.49 -10.36 11.00
C TRP A 267 -7.89 -11.58 10.17
N LEU A 268 -8.44 -12.64 10.82
CA LEU A 268 -8.89 -13.88 10.16
C LEU A 268 -10.01 -13.60 9.16
N LEU A 269 -10.98 -12.77 9.53
CA LEU A 269 -12.10 -12.40 8.68
C LEU A 269 -11.60 -11.67 7.43
N THR A 270 -10.73 -10.68 7.60
CA THR A 270 -10.18 -9.90 6.48
C THR A 270 -9.34 -10.78 5.57
N LEU A 271 -8.45 -11.60 6.13
CA LEU A 271 -7.64 -12.54 5.37
C LEU A 271 -8.52 -13.45 4.51
N THR A 272 -9.58 -14.00 5.09
CA THR A 272 -10.50 -14.93 4.41
C THR A 272 -11.29 -14.20 3.32
N LEU A 273 -11.89 -13.05 3.63
CA LEU A 273 -12.73 -12.31 2.68
C LEU A 273 -11.91 -11.79 1.49
N VAL A 274 -10.77 -11.12 1.75
CA VAL A 274 -9.95 -10.56 0.68
C VAL A 274 -9.36 -11.67 -0.19
N SER A 275 -8.89 -12.78 0.41
CA SER A 275 -8.41 -13.96 -0.33
C SER A 275 -9.51 -14.57 -1.20
N TYR A 276 -10.73 -14.71 -0.68
CA TYR A 276 -11.88 -15.25 -1.43
C TYR A 276 -12.21 -14.38 -2.63
N PHE A 277 -12.36 -13.05 -2.43
CA PHE A 277 -12.69 -12.15 -3.52
C PHE A 277 -11.57 -12.03 -4.54
N TRP A 278 -10.30 -12.00 -4.11
CA TRP A 278 -9.16 -12.02 -5.00
C TRP A 278 -9.09 -13.28 -5.85
N LYS A 279 -9.27 -14.47 -5.24
CA LYS A 279 -9.28 -15.75 -5.97
C LYS A 279 -10.42 -15.81 -6.99
N ARG A 280 -11.62 -15.32 -6.63
CA ARG A 280 -12.76 -15.22 -7.54
C ARG A 280 -12.50 -14.24 -8.69
N ALA A 281 -11.84 -13.13 -8.41
CA ALA A 281 -11.45 -12.12 -9.40
C ALA A 281 -10.40 -12.64 -10.37
N SER A 282 -9.39 -13.36 -9.86
CA SER A 282 -8.28 -13.90 -10.66
C SER A 282 -8.69 -15.08 -11.55
N ASN A 283 -9.71 -15.85 -11.16
CA ASN A 283 -10.26 -17.00 -11.90
C ASN A 283 -11.75 -16.79 -12.20
N PRO A 284 -12.12 -15.85 -13.09
CA PRO A 284 -13.52 -15.77 -13.51
C PRO A 284 -13.89 -17.10 -14.17
N LYS A 285 -14.91 -17.80 -13.61
CA LYS A 285 -15.49 -18.98 -14.27
C LYS A 285 -15.86 -18.54 -15.70
N LYS A 286 -15.40 -19.30 -16.71
CA LYS A 286 -15.91 -19.16 -18.07
C LYS A 286 -17.41 -19.50 -18.01
N THR A 287 -18.28 -18.50 -17.94
CA THR A 287 -19.71 -18.60 -18.25
C THR A 287 -19.88 -18.45 -19.73
#